data_82aca5f3f5ad03149f9167bdd24b63b8
#
_entry.id   82aca5f3f5ad03149f9167bdd24b63b8
#
_cell.length_a   1.000
_cell.length_b   1.000
_cell.length_c   1.000
_cell.angle_alpha   90.00
_cell.angle_beta   90.00
_cell.angle_gamma   90.00
#
_symmetry.space_group_name_H-M   'P 1'
#
loop_
_entity.id
_entity.type
_entity.pdbx_description
1 polymer ?
#
loop_
_entity_poly.entity_id
_entity_poly.type
_entity_poly.pdbx_seq_one_letter_code
_entity_poly.pdbx_strand_id
1 'polypeptide(L)'
;MKSAFLFLFIMFSGITLSQNLKFTIKNQKDTTVHLIKYFGTKKFYADTGELKNGVVQFDGSKQANGILGLLMPGQKYFEFIYNNEDIEFTTEGPDYLGNLTIQKSDENNVFIPYIKFIGSQKSKMGQLGKQRASLDAESDEYKALTTQINEINEGVVAYQKNIINNHAEKLVSKIVKMSTEVLIPEAPVDANGDIIDSNFRFTYYRKHFWDNVDLTNDALVNNPIFHNKLEYFFGQNMMIQHWDTVTKFAFEFCDGLNPTSKMFEYSVGWITSSFGKSKIMGMDKVYLEMLNRYYCTNNLEGESPAFWVGEDKFEDLCDNLKNKLRLTIGSKPFNLYLKDTSDQVWVDFYSLNSDYTILYFWDPECGHCKKTTPKLETLYKEKFKARNIEIFSVGKAIGDDFGKWKKFIRENKLTFINAAITDRLYTDAKETPEKFVPLYPGEPNKPTTLESLNYQNTYDIFSTPKVFLLDKDKKIIAKSISISQLEEMLDRLQGFEDLPKLFPPDPEEDAQMQKKE
;
A
#
# COMPACT_ATOMS: atom_id res chain seq x y z
N MET A 1 -54.75 50.57 -21.62
CA MET A 1 -53.38 50.55 -22.16
C MET A 1 -52.60 49.46 -21.40
N LYS A 2 -52.46 48.30 -22.01
CA LYS A 2 -51.69 47.17 -21.44
C LYS A 2 -50.39 47.12 -22.20
N SER A 3 -49.26 47.46 -21.53
CA SER A 3 -47.92 47.31 -22.07
C SER A 3 -47.49 45.87 -21.89
N ALA A 4 -47.25 45.15 -22.99
CA ALA A 4 -46.65 43.86 -23.02
C ALA A 4 -45.13 44.05 -23.08
N PHE A 5 -44.41 43.60 -22.03
CA PHE A 5 -42.95 43.50 -22.01
C PHE A 5 -42.56 42.19 -22.69
N LEU A 6 -41.94 42.28 -23.85
CA LEU A 6 -41.38 41.17 -24.59
C LEU A 6 -39.96 40.88 -24.01
N PHE A 7 -39.82 39.81 -23.23
CA PHE A 7 -38.51 39.31 -22.78
C PHE A 7 -37.85 38.56 -23.93
N LEU A 8 -36.82 39.16 -24.50
CA LEU A 8 -35.98 38.55 -25.50
C LEU A 8 -34.98 37.62 -24.78
N PHE A 9 -35.27 36.31 -24.80
CA PHE A 9 -34.35 35.28 -24.31
C PHE A 9 -33.23 35.11 -25.35
N ILE A 10 -32.04 35.72 -25.12
CA ILE A 10 -30.85 35.44 -25.90
C ILE A 10 -30.31 34.11 -25.40
N MET A 11 -30.61 33.03 -26.14
CA MET A 11 -29.87 31.76 -25.99
C MET A 11 -28.45 32.00 -26.43
N PHE A 12 -27.55 32.16 -25.46
CA PHE A 12 -26.12 31.93 -25.67
C PHE A 12 -25.96 30.43 -25.91
N SER A 13 -25.98 29.98 -27.16
CA SER A 13 -25.42 28.69 -27.56
C SER A 13 -23.91 28.80 -27.35
N GLY A 14 -23.46 28.34 -26.20
CA GLY A 14 -22.04 28.10 -25.97
C GLY A 14 -21.57 27.15 -27.06
N ILE A 15 -20.75 27.64 -27.99
CA ILE A 15 -20.01 26.81 -28.90
C ILE A 15 -19.02 26.05 -28.01
N THR A 16 -19.38 24.83 -27.61
CA THR A 16 -18.41 23.89 -27.08
C THR A 16 -17.45 23.60 -28.23
N LEU A 17 -16.27 24.23 -28.22
CA LEU A 17 -15.17 23.85 -29.09
C LEU A 17 -14.80 22.40 -28.65
N SER A 18 -15.31 21.43 -29.38
CA SER A 18 -14.89 20.03 -29.23
C SER A 18 -13.42 19.94 -29.64
N GLN A 19 -12.53 19.66 -28.69
CA GLN A 19 -11.13 19.38 -29.02
C GLN A 19 -11.06 18.13 -29.89
N ASN A 20 -10.35 18.22 -30.98
CA ASN A 20 -10.23 17.14 -31.95
C ASN A 20 -8.85 16.50 -31.89
N LEU A 21 -8.81 15.20 -31.67
CA LEU A 21 -7.58 14.40 -31.72
C LEU A 21 -7.56 13.65 -33.05
N LYS A 22 -6.81 14.16 -34.04
CA LYS A 22 -6.73 13.60 -35.40
C LYS A 22 -5.37 12.99 -35.66
N PHE A 23 -5.38 11.74 -36.12
CA PHE A 23 -4.17 10.99 -36.46
C PHE A 23 -4.25 10.51 -37.89
N THR A 24 -3.20 10.82 -38.68
CA THR A 24 -3.00 10.30 -40.02
C THR A 24 -1.87 9.27 -40.00
N ILE A 25 -2.19 8.01 -40.29
CA ILE A 25 -1.25 6.88 -40.25
C ILE A 25 -1.01 6.44 -41.69
N LYS A 26 0.13 6.78 -42.27
CA LYS A 26 0.46 6.42 -43.64
C LYS A 26 0.69 4.93 -43.80
N ASN A 27 0.35 4.40 -44.95
CA ASN A 27 0.58 3.00 -45.34
C ASN A 27 -0.03 1.94 -44.38
N GLN A 28 -1.02 2.34 -43.56
CA GLN A 28 -1.73 1.47 -42.68
C GLN A 28 -3.09 1.10 -43.31
N LYS A 29 -3.42 -0.21 -43.32
CA LYS A 29 -4.75 -0.68 -43.71
C LYS A 29 -5.81 -0.26 -42.71
N ASP A 30 -7.04 -0.13 -43.20
CA ASP A 30 -8.19 0.11 -42.35
C ASP A 30 -8.25 -0.90 -41.20
N THR A 31 -8.40 -0.41 -39.98
CA THR A 31 -8.36 -1.23 -38.77
C THR A 31 -8.92 -0.45 -37.56
N THR A 32 -9.22 -1.15 -36.51
CA THR A 32 -9.55 -0.53 -35.23
C THR A 32 -8.29 -0.14 -34.48
N VAL A 33 -8.27 1.06 -33.90
CA VAL A 33 -7.21 1.60 -33.05
C VAL A 33 -7.78 2.14 -31.76
N HIS A 34 -6.97 2.21 -30.72
CA HIS A 34 -7.47 2.62 -29.40
C HIS A 34 -6.64 3.80 -28.84
N LEU A 35 -7.33 4.72 -28.18
CA LEU A 35 -6.66 5.60 -27.23
C LEU A 35 -6.46 4.84 -25.93
N ILE A 36 -5.27 4.97 -25.35
CA ILE A 36 -4.95 4.50 -24.01
C ILE A 36 -4.62 5.68 -23.11
N LYS A 37 -5.01 5.58 -21.84
CA LYS A 37 -4.72 6.56 -20.80
C LYS A 37 -4.01 5.90 -19.64
N TYR A 38 -3.25 6.69 -18.90
CA TYR A 38 -2.63 6.27 -17.65
C TYR A 38 -3.48 6.66 -16.44
N PHE A 39 -3.38 5.87 -15.40
CA PHE A 39 -3.68 6.25 -14.02
C PHE A 39 -2.58 5.61 -13.15
N GLY A 40 -1.60 6.40 -12.77
CA GLY A 40 -0.30 5.90 -12.31
C GLY A 40 0.40 5.07 -13.39
N THR A 41 0.82 3.85 -13.06
CA THR A 41 1.46 2.93 -14.03
C THR A 41 0.47 2.07 -14.82
N LYS A 42 -0.80 2.04 -14.41
CA LYS A 42 -1.82 1.24 -15.09
C LYS A 42 -2.30 1.93 -16.36
N LYS A 43 -2.46 1.15 -17.42
CA LYS A 43 -2.99 1.60 -18.70
C LYS A 43 -4.42 1.11 -18.87
N PHE A 44 -5.29 1.98 -19.36
CA PHE A 44 -6.69 1.69 -19.63
C PHE A 44 -7.05 2.11 -21.04
N TYR A 45 -7.99 1.44 -21.66
CA TYR A 45 -8.62 1.95 -22.88
C TYR A 45 -9.40 3.23 -22.55
N ALA A 46 -9.08 4.31 -23.26
CA ALA A 46 -9.74 5.59 -23.11
C ALA A 46 -10.85 5.77 -24.14
N ASP A 47 -10.59 5.37 -25.39
CA ASP A 47 -11.56 5.39 -26.49
C ASP A 47 -11.15 4.40 -27.59
N THR A 48 -12.08 4.13 -28.53
CA THR A 48 -11.87 3.25 -29.66
C THR A 48 -12.32 3.94 -30.95
N GLY A 49 -11.47 3.93 -31.96
CA GLY A 49 -11.73 4.56 -33.24
C GLY A 49 -11.43 3.65 -34.44
N GLU A 50 -12.14 3.89 -35.53
CA GLU A 50 -11.90 3.22 -36.80
C GLU A 50 -10.93 4.03 -37.64
N LEU A 51 -9.75 3.48 -37.91
CA LEU A 51 -8.81 4.04 -38.88
C LEU A 51 -9.33 3.70 -40.30
N LYS A 52 -9.76 4.72 -41.04
CA LYS A 52 -10.27 4.59 -42.41
C LYS A 52 -9.48 5.48 -43.36
N ASN A 53 -9.01 4.90 -44.46
CA ASN A 53 -8.16 5.62 -45.41
C ASN A 53 -6.94 6.32 -44.75
N GLY A 54 -6.39 5.68 -43.72
CA GLY A 54 -5.27 6.17 -42.96
C GLY A 54 -5.58 7.28 -41.95
N VAL A 55 -6.84 7.62 -41.69
CA VAL A 55 -7.21 8.69 -40.74
C VAL A 55 -8.12 8.14 -39.66
N VAL A 56 -7.87 8.54 -38.40
CA VAL A 56 -8.75 8.33 -37.25
C VAL A 56 -8.89 9.64 -36.45
N GLN A 57 -10.04 9.83 -35.83
CA GLN A 57 -10.34 11.00 -35.00
C GLN A 57 -11.02 10.55 -33.71
N PHE A 58 -10.70 11.26 -32.61
CA PHE A 58 -11.34 11.08 -31.31
C PHE A 58 -11.79 12.42 -30.73
N ASP A 59 -12.79 12.37 -29.88
CA ASP A 59 -13.27 13.53 -29.16
C ASP A 59 -12.41 13.78 -27.91
N GLY A 60 -11.55 14.78 -27.96
CA GLY A 60 -10.68 15.17 -26.88
C GLY A 60 -11.42 15.63 -25.62
N SER A 61 -12.62 16.22 -25.76
CA SER A 61 -13.41 16.70 -24.62
C SER A 61 -13.82 15.60 -23.63
N LYS A 62 -13.75 14.32 -24.07
CA LYS A 62 -13.99 13.14 -23.23
C LYS A 62 -12.74 12.60 -22.55
N GLN A 63 -11.58 13.19 -22.83
CA GLN A 63 -10.31 12.69 -22.32
C GLN A 63 -9.84 13.52 -21.14
N ALA A 64 -9.18 12.85 -20.18
CA ALA A 64 -8.50 13.53 -19.08
C ALA A 64 -7.13 14.05 -19.53
N ASN A 65 -6.72 15.21 -19.01
CA ASN A 65 -5.38 15.74 -19.22
C ASN A 65 -4.30 14.79 -18.68
N GLY A 66 -3.20 14.68 -19.38
CA GLY A 66 -2.09 13.78 -19.01
C GLY A 66 -1.42 13.15 -20.21
N ILE A 67 -0.74 12.04 -20.00
CA ILE A 67 -0.17 11.23 -21.08
C ILE A 67 -1.23 10.28 -21.62
N LEU A 68 -1.51 10.39 -22.89
CA LEU A 68 -2.29 9.46 -23.69
C LEU A 68 -1.37 8.68 -24.62
N GLY A 69 -1.87 7.57 -25.17
CA GLY A 69 -1.19 6.84 -26.24
C GLY A 69 -2.15 6.43 -27.33
N LEU A 70 -1.67 6.39 -28.57
CA LEU A 70 -2.39 5.75 -29.68
C LEU A 70 -1.87 4.32 -29.83
N LEU A 71 -2.74 3.34 -29.53
CA LEU A 71 -2.45 1.91 -29.62
C LEU A 71 -2.85 1.39 -30.99
N MET A 72 -1.87 0.88 -31.71
CA MET A 72 -1.97 0.30 -33.04
C MET A 72 -2.02 -1.22 -32.98
N PRO A 73 -2.44 -1.91 -34.04
CA PRO A 73 -2.37 -3.38 -34.13
C PRO A 73 -0.97 -3.91 -33.83
N GLY A 74 -0.90 -5.09 -33.19
CA GLY A 74 0.36 -5.70 -32.78
C GLY A 74 0.95 -5.12 -31.50
N GLN A 75 0.13 -4.47 -30.68
CA GLN A 75 0.51 -3.89 -29.36
C GLN A 75 1.57 -2.79 -29.46
N LYS A 76 1.72 -2.15 -30.62
CA LYS A 76 2.60 -1.00 -30.81
C LYS A 76 1.84 0.27 -30.48
N TYR A 77 2.45 1.19 -29.74
CA TYR A 77 1.85 2.46 -29.42
C TYR A 77 2.92 3.56 -29.34
N PHE A 78 2.50 4.80 -29.46
CA PHE A 78 3.29 5.96 -29.13
C PHE A 78 2.50 6.86 -28.17
N GLU A 79 3.23 7.58 -27.33
CA GLU A 79 2.68 8.44 -26.29
C GLU A 79 2.73 9.90 -26.73
N PHE A 80 1.74 10.65 -26.24
CA PHE A 80 1.65 12.09 -26.44
C PHE A 80 0.99 12.74 -25.23
N ILE A 81 1.17 14.04 -25.04
CA ILE A 81 0.47 14.79 -23.99
C ILE A 81 -0.84 15.34 -24.56
N TYR A 82 -1.89 15.19 -23.79
CA TYR A 82 -3.16 15.88 -23.99
C TYR A 82 -3.40 16.86 -22.84
N ASN A 83 -3.69 18.13 -23.18
CA ASN A 83 -3.95 19.21 -22.22
C ASN A 83 -5.01 20.17 -22.79
N ASN A 84 -6.24 19.67 -23.04
CA ASN A 84 -7.38 20.41 -23.56
C ASN A 84 -7.06 21.19 -24.85
N GLU A 85 -6.30 20.61 -25.77
CA GLU A 85 -5.94 21.20 -27.05
C GLU A 85 -6.33 20.32 -28.23
N ASP A 86 -6.41 20.90 -29.43
CA ASP A 86 -6.51 20.13 -30.65
C ASP A 86 -5.15 19.50 -30.97
N ILE A 87 -5.18 18.23 -31.35
CA ILE A 87 -3.99 17.48 -31.76
C ILE A 87 -4.18 16.99 -33.20
N GLU A 88 -3.19 17.26 -34.04
CA GLU A 88 -3.10 16.71 -35.39
C GLU A 88 -1.70 16.17 -35.66
N PHE A 89 -1.60 14.84 -35.83
CA PHE A 89 -0.35 14.14 -36.08
C PHE A 89 -0.40 13.35 -37.37
N THR A 90 0.77 13.24 -38.02
CA THR A 90 0.99 12.28 -39.12
C THR A 90 2.17 11.39 -38.77
N THR A 91 2.00 10.07 -38.94
CA THR A 91 3.09 9.11 -38.74
C THR A 91 3.00 7.91 -39.64
N GLU A 92 4.00 7.01 -39.59
CA GLU A 92 4.11 5.79 -40.37
C GLU A 92 4.86 4.71 -39.58
N GLY A 93 4.36 3.46 -39.64
CA GLY A 93 5.05 2.32 -39.05
C GLY A 93 6.29 1.88 -39.81
N PRO A 94 7.17 1.05 -39.24
CA PRO A 94 7.04 0.43 -37.95
C PRO A 94 7.45 1.32 -36.75
N ASP A 95 8.15 2.42 -36.95
CA ASP A 95 8.60 3.38 -35.96
C ASP A 95 7.65 4.59 -35.92
N TYR A 96 6.51 4.43 -35.30
CA TYR A 96 5.49 5.48 -35.23
C TYR A 96 5.98 6.75 -34.52
N LEU A 97 6.81 6.63 -33.50
CA LEU A 97 7.35 7.79 -32.78
C LEU A 97 8.47 8.47 -33.59
N GLY A 98 9.38 7.68 -34.16
CA GLY A 98 10.48 8.22 -35.00
C GLY A 98 9.98 9.02 -36.19
N ASN A 99 8.94 8.50 -36.87
CA ASN A 99 8.33 9.08 -38.05
C ASN A 99 7.24 10.14 -37.79
N LEU A 100 6.99 10.45 -36.48
CA LEU A 100 5.90 11.35 -36.09
C LEU A 100 6.21 12.81 -36.49
N THR A 101 5.27 13.41 -37.20
CA THR A 101 5.23 14.83 -37.56
C THR A 101 4.01 15.47 -36.90
N ILE A 102 4.20 16.61 -36.28
CA ILE A 102 3.17 17.38 -35.58
C ILE A 102 2.67 18.49 -36.52
N GLN A 103 1.39 18.48 -36.85
CA GLN A 103 0.74 19.57 -37.57
C GLN A 103 0.09 20.56 -36.60
N LYS A 104 -0.46 20.05 -35.47
CA LYS A 104 -1.10 20.90 -34.46
C LYS A 104 -0.96 20.25 -33.08
N SER A 105 -0.30 20.93 -32.17
CA SER A 105 -0.26 20.69 -30.73
C SER A 105 0.81 21.58 -30.09
N ASP A 106 0.46 22.35 -29.11
CA ASP A 106 1.40 23.20 -28.37
C ASP A 106 2.23 22.41 -27.35
N GLU A 107 1.62 21.44 -26.67
CA GLU A 107 2.32 20.57 -25.70
C GLU A 107 3.29 19.63 -26.40
N ASN A 108 2.86 19.00 -27.50
CA ASN A 108 3.65 17.98 -28.18
C ASN A 108 4.76 18.52 -29.04
N ASN A 109 4.73 19.80 -29.45
CA ASN A 109 5.86 20.47 -30.04
C ASN A 109 7.08 20.51 -29.12
N VAL A 110 6.89 20.44 -27.81
CA VAL A 110 7.94 20.34 -26.79
C VAL A 110 8.16 18.89 -26.37
N PHE A 111 7.09 18.12 -26.13
CA PHE A 111 7.18 16.77 -25.58
C PHE A 111 7.81 15.76 -26.54
N ILE A 112 7.40 15.71 -27.79
CA ILE A 112 7.90 14.70 -28.76
C ILE A 112 9.42 14.84 -29.02
N PRO A 113 9.97 16.04 -29.26
CA PRO A 113 11.41 16.20 -29.33
C PRO A 113 12.13 15.78 -28.06
N TYR A 114 11.56 16.10 -26.88
CA TYR A 114 12.13 15.73 -25.59
C TYR A 114 12.22 14.21 -25.42
N ILE A 115 11.13 13.45 -25.64
CA ILE A 115 11.16 11.99 -25.48
C ILE A 115 12.07 11.30 -26.49
N LYS A 116 12.16 11.80 -27.72
CA LYS A 116 13.13 11.32 -28.73
C LYS A 116 14.57 11.56 -28.24
N PHE A 117 14.86 12.75 -27.72
CA PHE A 117 16.16 13.08 -27.15
C PHE A 117 16.51 12.16 -25.98
N ILE A 118 15.63 12.04 -24.98
CA ILE A 118 15.84 11.17 -23.82
C ILE A 118 16.04 9.71 -24.23
N GLY A 119 15.25 9.19 -25.16
CA GLY A 119 15.41 7.85 -25.71
C GLY A 119 16.79 7.61 -26.33
N SER A 120 17.28 8.58 -27.09
CA SER A 120 18.63 8.55 -27.69
C SER A 120 19.72 8.56 -26.61
N GLN A 121 19.63 9.48 -25.63
CA GLN A 121 20.63 9.57 -24.56
C GLN A 121 20.66 8.29 -23.69
N LYS A 122 19.48 7.75 -23.35
CA LYS A 122 19.36 6.50 -22.60
C LYS A 122 20.01 5.32 -23.33
N SER A 123 19.83 5.23 -24.65
CA SER A 123 20.48 4.20 -25.47
C SER A 123 22.00 4.32 -25.43
N LYS A 124 22.55 5.54 -25.61
CA LYS A 124 23.99 5.81 -25.54
C LYS A 124 24.57 5.48 -24.17
N MET A 125 23.91 5.94 -23.09
CA MET A 125 24.33 5.64 -21.71
C MET A 125 24.32 4.13 -21.43
N GLY A 126 23.32 3.41 -21.95
CA GLY A 126 23.25 1.95 -21.82
C GLY A 126 24.41 1.24 -22.51
N GLN A 127 24.85 1.70 -23.68
CA GLN A 127 26.02 1.17 -24.39
C GLN A 127 27.32 1.46 -23.64
N LEU A 128 27.54 2.73 -23.25
CA LEU A 128 28.73 3.13 -22.46
C LEU A 128 28.79 2.43 -21.11
N GLY A 129 27.64 2.26 -20.43
CA GLY A 129 27.55 1.55 -19.16
C GLY A 129 27.94 0.08 -19.29
N LYS A 130 27.52 -0.61 -20.36
CA LYS A 130 27.94 -1.99 -20.64
C LYS A 130 29.45 -2.11 -20.91
N GLN A 131 30.02 -1.17 -21.69
CA GLN A 131 31.46 -1.13 -21.94
C GLN A 131 32.24 -0.91 -20.63
N ARG A 132 31.81 0.07 -19.82
CA ARG A 132 32.44 0.40 -18.54
C ARG A 132 32.39 -0.74 -17.53
N ALA A 133 31.31 -1.52 -17.50
CA ALA A 133 31.12 -2.61 -16.53
C ALA A 133 32.14 -3.76 -16.68
N SER A 134 32.82 -3.87 -17.82
CA SER A 134 33.83 -4.88 -18.10
C SER A 134 35.27 -4.41 -17.82
N LEU A 135 35.46 -3.16 -17.37
CA LEU A 135 36.77 -2.54 -17.17
C LEU A 135 37.12 -2.45 -15.68
N ASP A 136 38.44 -2.36 -15.42
CA ASP A 136 38.95 -2.01 -14.09
C ASP A 136 38.60 -0.54 -13.77
N ALA A 137 38.05 -0.30 -12.57
CA ALA A 137 37.61 1.02 -12.13
C ALA A 137 38.73 2.06 -12.09
N GLU A 138 39.99 1.63 -11.90
CA GLU A 138 41.16 2.51 -11.88
C GLU A 138 41.75 2.79 -13.25
N SER A 139 41.30 2.10 -14.32
CA SER A 139 41.80 2.27 -15.67
C SER A 139 41.41 3.63 -16.25
N ASP A 140 42.27 4.17 -17.12
CA ASP A 140 42.00 5.43 -17.82
C ASP A 140 40.79 5.31 -18.74
N GLU A 141 40.55 4.14 -19.32
CA GLU A 141 39.37 3.87 -20.14
C GLU A 141 38.06 3.90 -19.34
N TYR A 142 38.02 3.33 -18.12
CA TYR A 142 36.89 3.44 -17.23
C TYR A 142 36.57 4.90 -16.86
N LYS A 143 37.62 5.68 -16.55
CA LYS A 143 37.51 7.11 -16.24
C LYS A 143 37.00 7.93 -17.42
N ALA A 144 37.48 7.64 -18.64
CA ALA A 144 37.01 8.29 -19.86
C ALA A 144 35.52 7.99 -20.15
N LEU A 145 35.09 6.73 -20.01
CA LEU A 145 33.69 6.36 -20.20
C LEU A 145 32.79 6.99 -19.12
N THR A 146 33.27 7.11 -17.88
CA THR A 146 32.56 7.80 -16.81
C THR A 146 32.36 9.27 -17.12
N THR A 147 33.38 9.95 -17.66
CA THR A 147 33.30 11.33 -18.12
C THR A 147 32.25 11.52 -19.22
N GLN A 148 32.24 10.64 -20.24
CA GLN A 148 31.22 10.68 -21.29
C GLN A 148 29.79 10.47 -20.76
N ILE A 149 29.60 9.57 -19.81
CA ILE A 149 28.29 9.36 -19.16
C ILE A 149 27.85 10.61 -18.40
N ASN A 150 28.79 11.28 -17.69
CA ASN A 150 28.50 12.51 -16.97
C ASN A 150 28.14 13.68 -17.93
N GLU A 151 28.85 13.84 -19.05
CA GLU A 151 28.53 14.82 -20.08
C GLU A 151 27.10 14.60 -20.66
N ILE A 152 26.70 13.34 -20.88
CA ILE A 152 25.35 13.00 -21.32
C ILE A 152 24.33 13.41 -20.26
N ASN A 153 24.58 13.12 -19.00
CA ASN A 153 23.70 13.50 -17.91
C ASN A 153 23.55 15.01 -17.77
N GLU A 154 24.66 15.76 -17.88
CA GLU A 154 24.64 17.22 -17.85
C GLU A 154 23.82 17.78 -19.02
N GLY A 155 23.97 17.21 -20.22
CA GLY A 155 23.17 17.56 -21.38
C GLY A 155 21.67 17.30 -21.18
N VAL A 156 21.31 16.20 -20.56
CA VAL A 156 19.91 15.89 -20.19
C VAL A 156 19.36 16.92 -19.19
N VAL A 157 20.10 17.22 -18.12
CA VAL A 157 19.71 18.22 -17.11
C VAL A 157 19.58 19.62 -17.75
N ALA A 158 20.50 20.02 -18.65
CA ALA A 158 20.42 21.28 -19.34
C ALA A 158 19.17 21.39 -20.23
N TYR A 159 18.82 20.32 -20.93
CA TYR A 159 17.62 20.28 -21.76
C TYR A 159 16.33 20.34 -20.93
N GLN A 160 16.28 19.60 -19.81
CA GLN A 160 15.17 19.67 -18.88
C GLN A 160 14.99 21.08 -18.30
N LYS A 161 16.08 21.72 -17.85
CA LYS A 161 16.04 23.12 -17.36
C LYS A 161 15.53 24.08 -18.42
N ASN A 162 15.95 23.91 -19.68
CA ASN A 162 15.47 24.74 -20.80
C ASN A 162 13.94 24.61 -20.97
N ILE A 163 13.39 23.39 -20.93
CA ILE A 163 11.93 23.18 -21.01
C ILE A 163 11.23 23.85 -19.82
N ILE A 164 11.71 23.61 -18.59
CA ILE A 164 11.11 24.14 -17.37
C ILE A 164 11.07 25.68 -17.37
N ASN A 165 12.13 26.32 -17.82
CA ASN A 165 12.24 27.77 -17.81
C ASN A 165 11.44 28.45 -18.93
N ASN A 166 11.42 27.85 -20.14
CA ASN A 166 10.80 28.47 -21.31
C ASN A 166 9.35 28.06 -21.55
N HIS A 167 8.83 27.06 -20.83
CA HIS A 167 7.49 26.51 -21.02
C HIS A 167 6.79 26.24 -19.68
N ALA A 168 7.02 27.06 -18.64
CA ALA A 168 6.61 26.83 -17.26
C ALA A 168 5.11 26.58 -17.09
N GLU A 169 4.27 27.18 -17.92
CA GLU A 169 2.80 27.07 -17.91
C GLU A 169 2.30 25.74 -18.52
N LYS A 170 3.12 25.08 -19.33
CA LYS A 170 2.71 23.86 -20.04
C LYS A 170 2.73 22.63 -19.14
N LEU A 171 1.84 21.67 -19.43
CA LEU A 171 1.80 20.38 -18.74
C LEU A 171 3.09 19.57 -18.94
N VAL A 172 3.67 19.63 -20.15
CA VAL A 172 4.97 19.00 -20.43
C VAL A 172 6.06 19.48 -19.47
N SER A 173 6.11 20.78 -19.19
CA SER A 173 7.09 21.35 -18.27
C SER A 173 6.92 20.83 -16.84
N LYS A 174 5.67 20.72 -16.37
CA LYS A 174 5.36 20.16 -15.05
C LYS A 174 5.73 18.67 -14.95
N ILE A 175 5.47 17.88 -16.00
CA ILE A 175 5.88 16.48 -16.09
C ILE A 175 7.41 16.35 -16.10
N VAL A 176 8.11 17.17 -16.88
CA VAL A 176 9.58 17.18 -16.92
C VAL A 176 10.15 17.59 -15.56
N LYS A 177 9.64 18.67 -14.95
CA LYS A 177 10.07 19.11 -13.61
C LYS A 177 9.89 18.01 -12.56
N MET A 178 8.76 17.32 -12.57
CA MET A 178 8.50 16.19 -11.66
C MET A 178 9.53 15.06 -11.83
N SER A 179 10.11 14.88 -13.02
CA SER A 179 11.13 13.85 -13.27
C SER A 179 12.56 14.27 -12.87
N THR A 180 12.77 15.54 -12.49
CA THR A 180 14.09 16.01 -12.08
C THR A 180 14.39 15.67 -10.62
N GLU A 181 15.70 15.50 -10.34
CA GLU A 181 16.19 15.28 -8.99
C GLU A 181 16.21 16.58 -8.18
N VAL A 182 16.11 16.43 -6.86
CA VAL A 182 16.27 17.53 -5.90
C VAL A 182 17.74 17.90 -5.80
N LEU A 183 18.06 19.18 -5.98
CA LEU A 183 19.42 19.70 -5.79
C LEU A 183 19.70 19.81 -4.29
N ILE A 184 20.66 19.00 -3.82
CA ILE A 184 21.08 19.01 -2.41
C ILE A 184 22.24 20.00 -2.28
N PRO A 185 22.15 21.04 -1.43
CA PRO A 185 23.26 21.95 -1.16
C PRO A 185 24.40 21.23 -0.42
N GLU A 186 25.54 21.90 -0.32
CA GLU A 186 26.64 21.43 0.52
C GLU A 186 26.19 21.33 1.98
N ALA A 187 26.68 20.28 2.68
CA ALA A 187 26.35 20.11 4.08
C ALA A 187 27.00 21.24 4.92
N PRO A 188 26.29 21.78 5.92
CA PRO A 188 26.87 22.76 6.82
C PRO A 188 28.09 22.17 7.56
N VAL A 189 29.16 22.98 7.69
CA VAL A 189 30.38 22.62 8.40
C VAL A 189 30.57 23.50 9.61
N ASP A 190 31.29 23.01 10.64
CA ASP A 190 31.69 23.76 11.80
C ASP A 190 32.92 24.66 11.53
N ALA A 191 33.43 25.32 12.56
CA ALA A 191 34.60 26.21 12.47
C ALA A 191 35.91 25.48 12.05
N ASN A 192 35.96 24.16 12.19
CA ASN A 192 37.12 23.32 11.84
C ASN A 192 36.97 22.73 10.41
N GLY A 193 35.80 22.92 9.75
CA GLY A 193 35.51 22.36 8.45
C GLY A 193 34.85 20.97 8.52
N ASP A 194 34.47 20.47 9.69
CA ASP A 194 33.84 19.18 9.88
C ASP A 194 32.32 19.29 9.65
N ILE A 195 31.74 18.27 9.00
CA ILE A 195 30.28 18.22 8.74
C ILE A 195 29.51 18.13 10.06
N ILE A 196 28.65 19.13 10.32
CA ILE A 196 27.84 19.22 11.55
C ILE A 196 26.82 18.08 11.67
N ASP A 197 26.17 17.70 10.56
CA ASP A 197 25.17 16.65 10.50
C ASP A 197 25.50 15.68 9.37
N SER A 198 25.97 14.50 9.72
CA SER A 198 26.28 13.42 8.76
C SER A 198 25.06 12.95 7.94
N ASN A 199 23.85 13.15 8.47
CA ASN A 199 22.59 12.78 7.82
C ASN A 199 21.99 13.94 6.99
N PHE A 200 22.64 15.11 6.94
CA PHE A 200 22.12 16.30 6.29
C PHE A 200 21.62 16.02 4.86
N ARG A 201 22.41 15.36 4.02
CA ARG A 201 22.05 15.08 2.63
C ARG A 201 20.78 14.27 2.52
N PHE A 202 20.64 13.23 3.34
CA PHE A 202 19.46 12.36 3.36
C PHE A 202 18.22 13.08 3.89
N THR A 203 18.39 13.82 5.00
CA THR A 203 17.31 14.58 5.64
C THR A 203 16.80 15.68 4.72
N TYR A 204 17.73 16.40 4.07
CA TYR A 204 17.41 17.45 3.10
C TYR A 204 16.65 16.87 1.90
N TYR A 205 17.18 15.80 1.29
CA TYR A 205 16.55 15.15 0.13
C TYR A 205 15.12 14.69 0.45
N ARG A 206 14.92 14.02 1.57
CA ARG A 206 13.59 13.56 1.99
C ARG A 206 12.62 14.71 2.22
N LYS A 207 13.07 15.80 2.87
CA LYS A 207 12.26 16.98 3.16
C LYS A 207 11.80 17.68 1.87
N HIS A 208 12.67 17.74 0.87
CA HIS A 208 12.46 18.47 -0.38
C HIS A 208 12.03 17.58 -1.55
N PHE A 209 11.75 16.30 -1.30
CA PHE A 209 11.47 15.30 -2.33
C PHE A 209 10.31 15.68 -3.25
N TRP A 210 9.32 16.37 -2.73
CA TRP A 210 8.10 16.77 -3.45
C TRP A 210 8.16 18.18 -4.05
N ASP A 211 9.22 18.97 -3.84
CA ASP A 211 9.33 20.36 -4.30
C ASP A 211 9.23 20.51 -5.83
N ASN A 212 9.60 19.49 -6.56
CA ASN A 212 9.52 19.45 -8.01
C ASN A 212 8.17 18.93 -8.54
N VAL A 213 7.20 18.65 -7.68
CA VAL A 213 5.87 18.11 -8.05
C VAL A 213 4.80 19.18 -7.79
N ASP A 214 4.05 19.53 -8.81
CA ASP A 214 2.85 20.37 -8.66
C ASP A 214 1.69 19.52 -8.13
N LEU A 215 1.62 19.36 -6.81
CA LEU A 215 0.61 18.54 -6.13
C LEU A 215 -0.83 19.07 -6.28
N THR A 216 -1.01 20.23 -6.90
CA THR A 216 -2.33 20.80 -7.20
C THR A 216 -2.84 20.42 -8.58
N ASN A 217 -2.02 19.78 -9.40
CA ASN A 217 -2.34 19.44 -10.78
C ASN A 217 -2.67 17.96 -10.97
N ASP A 218 -3.95 17.66 -11.05
CA ASP A 218 -4.48 16.30 -11.20
C ASP A 218 -3.99 15.56 -12.46
N ALA A 219 -3.58 16.29 -13.52
CA ALA A 219 -3.05 15.66 -14.73
C ALA A 219 -1.74 14.88 -14.48
N LEU A 220 -1.00 15.22 -13.41
CA LEU A 220 0.24 14.55 -13.05
C LEU A 220 0.04 13.12 -12.50
N VAL A 221 -1.17 12.74 -12.14
CA VAL A 221 -1.49 11.35 -11.80
C VAL A 221 -1.61 10.47 -13.04
N ASN A 222 -1.92 11.09 -14.19
CA ASN A 222 -2.14 10.40 -15.45
C ASN A 222 -0.83 10.14 -16.20
N ASN A 223 0.21 9.72 -15.46
CA ASN A 223 1.49 9.24 -15.98
C ASN A 223 2.23 8.39 -14.93
N PRO A 224 3.22 7.58 -15.34
CA PRO A 224 3.91 6.68 -14.40
C PRO A 224 4.90 7.37 -13.45
N ILE A 225 5.32 8.61 -13.70
CA ILE A 225 6.41 9.27 -12.93
C ILE A 225 5.95 9.51 -11.48
N PHE A 226 4.73 10.02 -11.29
CA PHE A 226 4.18 10.27 -9.95
C PHE A 226 4.07 8.99 -9.14
N HIS A 227 3.59 7.91 -9.75
CA HIS A 227 3.53 6.59 -9.11
C HIS A 227 4.90 6.14 -8.63
N ASN A 228 5.91 6.20 -9.52
CA ASN A 228 7.27 5.77 -9.19
C ASN A 228 7.87 6.63 -8.06
N LYS A 229 7.52 7.92 -7.98
CA LYS A 229 7.92 8.79 -6.87
C LYS A 229 7.25 8.37 -5.55
N LEU A 230 5.95 8.00 -5.56
CA LEU A 230 5.29 7.45 -4.38
C LEU A 230 5.96 6.15 -3.91
N GLU A 231 6.18 5.22 -4.84
CA GLU A 231 6.83 3.93 -4.54
C GLU A 231 8.24 4.13 -3.97
N TYR A 232 9.02 5.04 -4.53
CA TYR A 232 10.35 5.36 -4.04
C TYR A 232 10.32 6.01 -2.66
N PHE A 233 9.43 7.00 -2.45
CA PHE A 233 9.33 7.75 -1.20
C PHE A 233 8.89 6.88 -0.01
N PHE A 234 7.87 6.04 -0.21
CA PHE A 234 7.37 5.13 0.81
C PHE A 234 8.12 3.79 0.87
N GLY A 235 9.09 3.58 -0.02
CA GLY A 235 9.93 2.38 -0.08
C GLY A 235 11.08 2.38 0.94
N GLN A 236 11.76 1.24 1.03
CA GLN A 236 12.88 1.00 1.97
C GLN A 236 14.07 1.95 1.77
N ASN A 237 14.22 2.52 0.57
CA ASN A 237 15.32 3.44 0.27
C ASN A 237 15.17 4.80 0.95
N MET A 238 13.94 5.21 1.26
CA MET A 238 13.63 6.53 1.83
C MET A 238 13.11 6.48 3.26
N MET A 239 12.57 5.34 3.68
CA MET A 239 11.98 5.20 5.00
C MET A 239 12.36 3.88 5.66
N ILE A 240 12.61 3.95 6.98
CA ILE A 240 12.59 2.76 7.82
C ILE A 240 11.18 2.20 7.74
N GLN A 241 11.07 0.92 7.36
CA GLN A 241 9.81 0.22 7.24
C GLN A 241 9.27 -0.15 8.63
N HIS A 242 8.87 0.88 9.37
CA HIS A 242 8.18 0.79 10.64
C HIS A 242 6.86 1.54 10.55
N TRP A 243 5.78 0.92 11.02
CA TRP A 243 4.42 1.43 10.85
C TRP A 243 4.26 2.90 11.33
N ASP A 244 4.87 3.28 12.43
CA ASP A 244 4.77 4.64 12.99
C ASP A 244 5.39 5.69 12.05
N THR A 245 6.59 5.40 11.53
CA THR A 245 7.27 6.28 10.57
C THR A 245 6.47 6.43 9.29
N VAL A 246 6.04 5.31 8.72
CA VAL A 246 5.30 5.32 7.44
C VAL A 246 3.95 6.00 7.59
N THR A 247 3.19 5.70 8.66
CA THR A 247 1.89 6.33 8.92
C THR A 247 2.02 7.85 9.09
N LYS A 248 3.03 8.30 9.84
CA LYS A 248 3.30 9.73 10.02
C LYS A 248 3.49 10.43 8.67
N PHE A 249 4.39 9.93 7.83
CA PHE A 249 4.65 10.53 6.52
C PHE A 249 3.48 10.38 5.55
N ALA A 250 2.71 9.29 5.64
CA ALA A 250 1.51 9.10 4.84
C ALA A 250 0.44 10.16 5.17
N PHE A 251 0.22 10.41 6.45
CA PHE A 251 -0.71 11.45 6.91
C PHE A 251 -0.22 12.86 6.54
N GLU A 252 1.05 13.19 6.82
CA GLU A 252 1.64 14.48 6.45
C GLU A 252 1.49 14.75 4.95
N PHE A 253 1.73 13.76 4.11
CA PHE A 253 1.61 13.88 2.67
C PHE A 253 0.15 14.02 2.21
N CYS A 254 -0.73 13.10 2.62
CA CYS A 254 -2.13 13.07 2.17
C CYS A 254 -2.95 14.26 2.70
N ASP A 255 -2.72 14.69 3.95
CA ASP A 255 -3.42 15.85 4.55
C ASP A 255 -3.02 17.17 3.87
N GLY A 256 -1.85 17.23 3.22
CA GLY A 256 -1.42 18.38 2.42
C GLY A 256 -2.06 18.47 1.04
N LEU A 257 -2.81 17.45 0.60
CA LEU A 257 -3.47 17.42 -0.70
C LEU A 257 -4.91 17.97 -0.62
N ASN A 258 -5.42 18.47 -1.77
CA ASN A 258 -6.84 18.81 -1.86
C ASN A 258 -7.69 17.53 -1.77
N PRO A 259 -8.57 17.38 -0.77
CA PRO A 259 -9.32 16.16 -0.52
C PRO A 259 -10.31 15.75 -1.61
N THR A 260 -10.62 16.65 -2.56
CA THR A 260 -11.50 16.36 -3.70
C THR A 260 -10.74 16.11 -5.02
N SER A 261 -9.40 16.15 -4.98
CA SER A 261 -8.56 16.01 -6.17
C SER A 261 -8.30 14.54 -6.55
N LYS A 262 -7.99 14.33 -7.83
CA LYS A 262 -7.49 13.02 -8.29
C LYS A 262 -6.12 12.66 -7.71
N MET A 263 -5.31 13.68 -7.38
CA MET A 263 -4.04 13.52 -6.69
C MET A 263 -4.25 12.88 -5.30
N PHE A 264 -5.23 13.37 -4.54
CA PHE A 264 -5.61 12.80 -3.24
C PHE A 264 -6.14 11.37 -3.38
N GLU A 265 -7.14 11.16 -4.26
CA GLU A 265 -7.71 9.82 -4.55
C GLU A 265 -6.60 8.80 -4.84
N TYR A 266 -5.70 9.15 -5.76
CA TYR A 266 -4.62 8.27 -6.17
C TYR A 266 -3.66 7.96 -5.03
N SER A 267 -3.21 8.99 -4.32
CA SER A 267 -2.21 8.87 -3.26
C SER A 267 -2.73 8.05 -2.09
N VAL A 268 -3.93 8.38 -1.59
CA VAL A 268 -4.59 7.62 -0.51
C VAL A 268 -4.83 6.18 -0.94
N GLY A 269 -5.38 5.97 -2.14
CA GLY A 269 -5.66 4.64 -2.67
C GLY A 269 -4.40 3.80 -2.85
N TRP A 270 -3.32 4.40 -3.39
CA TRP A 270 -2.06 3.70 -3.58
C TRP A 270 -1.39 3.32 -2.27
N ILE A 271 -1.27 4.26 -1.31
CA ILE A 271 -0.65 4.00 -0.01
C ILE A 271 -1.43 2.91 0.72
N THR A 272 -2.76 3.04 0.82
CA THR A 272 -3.62 2.04 1.45
C THR A 272 -3.43 0.66 0.83
N SER A 273 -3.52 0.55 -0.49
CA SER A 273 -3.37 -0.73 -1.19
C SER A 273 -1.98 -1.33 -1.07
N SER A 274 -0.93 -0.51 -1.07
CA SER A 274 0.46 -0.98 -1.00
C SER A 274 0.77 -1.58 0.36
N PHE A 275 0.35 -0.92 1.44
CA PHE A 275 0.58 -1.42 2.79
C PHE A 275 -0.41 -2.53 3.20
N GLY A 276 -1.61 -2.58 2.60
CA GLY A 276 -2.51 -3.72 2.73
C GLY A 276 -1.98 -5.02 2.11
N LYS A 277 -0.99 -4.92 1.22
CA LYS A 277 -0.30 -6.08 0.59
C LYS A 277 1.10 -6.31 1.14
N SER A 278 1.54 -5.50 2.10
CA SER A 278 2.88 -5.63 2.69
C SER A 278 3.01 -6.97 3.43
N LYS A 279 4.15 -7.63 3.23
CA LYS A 279 4.53 -8.85 3.97
C LYS A 279 5.42 -8.55 5.17
N ILE A 280 5.71 -7.29 5.44
CA ILE A 280 6.51 -6.88 6.58
C ILE A 280 5.58 -6.81 7.80
N MET A 281 5.88 -7.61 8.83
CA MET A 281 5.09 -7.67 10.06
C MET A 281 4.88 -6.27 10.66
N GLY A 282 3.65 -5.95 11.01
CA GLY A 282 3.25 -4.69 11.61
C GLY A 282 2.89 -3.58 10.60
N MET A 283 3.17 -3.76 9.29
CA MET A 283 2.81 -2.77 8.27
C MET A 283 1.31 -2.77 7.92
N ASP A 284 0.59 -3.81 8.28
CA ASP A 284 -0.88 -3.84 8.25
C ASP A 284 -1.50 -2.71 9.10
N LYS A 285 -0.79 -2.21 10.11
CA LYS A 285 -1.23 -1.05 10.90
C LYS A 285 -1.31 0.22 10.04
N VAL A 286 -0.38 0.42 9.11
CA VAL A 286 -0.45 1.55 8.16
C VAL A 286 -1.74 1.46 7.34
N TYR A 287 -2.05 0.28 6.79
CA TYR A 287 -3.29 0.05 6.05
C TYR A 287 -4.54 0.39 6.88
N LEU A 288 -4.61 -0.13 8.11
CA LEU A 288 -5.75 0.09 9.00
C LEU A 288 -5.90 1.55 9.45
N GLU A 289 -4.78 2.25 9.70
CA GLU A 289 -4.79 3.68 10.02
C GLU A 289 -5.21 4.54 8.82
N MET A 290 -4.79 4.17 7.60
CA MET A 290 -5.25 4.81 6.37
C MET A 290 -6.76 4.60 6.17
N LEU A 291 -7.26 3.37 6.39
CA LEU A 291 -8.70 3.09 6.36
C LEU A 291 -9.45 3.93 7.40
N ASN A 292 -8.97 3.94 8.63
CA ASN A 292 -9.61 4.68 9.73
C ASN A 292 -9.72 6.18 9.40
N ARG A 293 -8.63 6.80 8.90
CA ARG A 293 -8.57 8.24 8.67
C ARG A 293 -9.30 8.69 7.41
N TYR A 294 -9.12 7.99 6.30
CA TYR A 294 -9.55 8.46 4.98
C TYR A 294 -10.77 7.73 4.40
N TYR A 295 -11.16 6.60 4.98
CA TYR A 295 -12.31 5.84 4.48
C TYR A 295 -13.44 5.77 5.50
N CYS A 296 -13.13 5.44 6.76
CA CYS A 296 -14.14 5.07 7.75
C CYS A 296 -14.50 6.21 8.74
N THR A 297 -13.81 7.35 8.66
CA THR A 297 -14.15 8.55 9.42
C THR A 297 -14.99 9.47 8.54
N ASN A 298 -16.22 9.72 8.94
CA ASN A 298 -17.11 10.63 8.23
C ASN A 298 -16.71 12.09 8.50
N ASN A 299 -16.87 12.96 7.48
CA ASN A 299 -16.76 14.40 7.65
C ASN A 299 -17.96 14.96 8.45
N LEU A 300 -18.00 16.28 8.66
CA LEU A 300 -19.10 16.95 9.39
C LEU A 300 -20.48 16.78 8.74
N GLU A 301 -20.52 16.43 7.46
CA GLU A 301 -21.74 16.21 6.67
C GLU A 301 -22.15 14.72 6.66
N GLY A 302 -21.38 13.84 7.31
CA GLY A 302 -21.64 12.42 7.38
C GLY A 302 -21.10 11.61 6.20
N GLU A 303 -20.28 12.23 5.32
CA GLU A 303 -19.70 11.58 4.13
C GLU A 303 -18.26 11.16 4.37
N SER A 304 -17.87 10.04 3.78
CA SER A 304 -16.47 9.60 3.78
C SER A 304 -15.61 10.49 2.88
N PRO A 305 -14.36 10.82 3.30
CA PRO A 305 -13.40 11.48 2.41
C PRO A 305 -13.11 10.71 1.12
N ALA A 306 -13.29 9.39 1.13
CA ALA A 306 -13.03 8.52 -0.02
C ALA A 306 -14.19 8.51 -1.03
N PHE A 307 -14.47 9.65 -1.66
CA PHE A 307 -15.56 9.87 -2.62
C PHE A 307 -15.56 8.92 -3.84
N TRP A 308 -14.45 8.22 -4.07
CA TRP A 308 -14.28 7.25 -5.17
C TRP A 308 -14.72 5.82 -4.80
N VAL A 309 -15.09 5.57 -3.56
CA VAL A 309 -15.54 4.26 -3.08
C VAL A 309 -17.06 4.23 -3.07
N GLY A 310 -17.65 3.18 -3.67
CA GLY A 310 -19.10 2.98 -3.63
C GLY A 310 -19.58 2.57 -2.25
N GLU A 311 -20.83 2.93 -1.91
CA GLU A 311 -21.44 2.68 -0.60
C GLU A 311 -21.41 1.21 -0.18
N ASP A 312 -21.63 0.30 -1.12
CA ASP A 312 -21.59 -1.16 -0.92
C ASP A 312 -20.23 -1.68 -0.43
N LYS A 313 -19.16 -0.96 -0.71
CA LYS A 313 -17.79 -1.33 -0.31
C LYS A 313 -17.35 -0.70 1.01
N PHE A 314 -17.99 0.37 1.45
CA PHE A 314 -17.63 1.01 2.72
C PHE A 314 -17.90 0.11 3.91
N GLU A 315 -19.05 -0.57 3.93
CA GLU A 315 -19.42 -1.48 4.99
C GLU A 315 -18.36 -2.56 5.14
N ASP A 316 -17.96 -3.20 4.02
CA ASP A 316 -16.93 -4.24 4.01
C ASP A 316 -15.55 -3.74 4.47
N LEU A 317 -15.14 -2.53 4.01
CA LEU A 317 -13.84 -1.96 4.36
C LEU A 317 -13.76 -1.54 5.82
N CYS A 318 -14.85 -1.02 6.38
CA CYS A 318 -14.92 -0.47 7.73
C CYS A 318 -15.41 -1.49 8.76
N ASP A 319 -15.92 -2.64 8.29
CA ASP A 319 -16.35 -3.70 9.18
C ASP A 319 -15.18 -4.17 10.07
N ASN A 320 -15.50 -4.30 11.33
CA ASN A 320 -14.57 -4.78 12.35
C ASN A 320 -13.25 -3.98 12.49
N LEU A 321 -13.15 -2.78 11.89
CA LEU A 321 -11.91 -1.98 11.88
C LEU A 321 -11.39 -1.70 13.29
N LYS A 322 -12.29 -1.37 14.23
CA LYS A 322 -11.93 -1.13 15.64
C LYS A 322 -11.24 -2.33 16.29
N ASN A 323 -11.71 -3.53 16.00
CA ASN A 323 -11.10 -4.76 16.51
C ASN A 323 -9.76 -5.01 15.82
N LYS A 324 -9.71 -4.89 14.48
CA LYS A 324 -8.47 -5.06 13.71
C LYS A 324 -7.35 -4.11 14.17
N LEU A 325 -7.66 -2.84 14.47
CA LEU A 325 -6.69 -1.89 15.02
C LEU A 325 -6.11 -2.35 16.37
N ARG A 326 -6.90 -3.02 17.21
CA ARG A 326 -6.41 -3.59 18.46
C ARG A 326 -5.55 -4.84 18.30
N LEU A 327 -5.54 -5.44 17.12
CA LEU A 327 -4.74 -6.61 16.79
C LEU A 327 -3.43 -6.26 16.06
N THR A 328 -3.08 -4.98 16.00
CA THR A 328 -1.82 -4.51 15.39
C THR A 328 -0.66 -4.57 16.38
N ILE A 329 0.56 -4.63 15.87
CA ILE A 329 1.79 -4.58 16.68
C ILE A 329 1.81 -3.32 17.54
N GLY A 330 2.18 -3.49 18.82
CA GLY A 330 2.19 -2.43 19.84
C GLY A 330 0.83 -2.14 20.48
N SER A 331 -0.27 -2.70 19.94
CA SER A 331 -1.62 -2.52 20.49
C SER A 331 -1.94 -3.57 21.56
N LYS A 332 -2.89 -3.23 22.43
CA LYS A 332 -3.38 -4.11 23.48
C LYS A 332 -4.71 -4.73 23.03
N PRO A 333 -4.78 -6.06 22.78
CA PRO A 333 -6.00 -6.72 22.35
C PRO A 333 -7.05 -6.75 23.46
N PHE A 334 -8.30 -7.03 23.16
CA PHE A 334 -9.33 -7.24 24.20
C PHE A 334 -8.98 -8.43 25.08
N ASN A 335 -9.21 -8.32 26.40
CA ASN A 335 -9.06 -9.47 27.27
C ASN A 335 -10.14 -10.52 26.97
N LEU A 336 -9.83 -11.78 27.22
CA LEU A 336 -10.76 -12.90 27.07
C LEU A 336 -11.07 -13.53 28.42
N TYR A 337 -12.35 -13.51 28.79
CA TYR A 337 -12.88 -14.17 29.97
C TYR A 337 -13.66 -15.40 29.52
N LEU A 338 -13.02 -16.57 29.63
CA LEU A 338 -13.53 -17.84 29.11
C LEU A 338 -13.53 -18.92 30.18
N LYS A 339 -14.12 -20.08 29.90
CA LYS A 339 -14.12 -21.23 30.79
C LYS A 339 -12.91 -22.13 30.55
N ASP A 340 -12.40 -22.73 31.63
CA ASP A 340 -11.38 -23.77 31.56
C ASP A 340 -11.96 -25.14 31.16
N THR A 341 -11.13 -26.18 31.14
CA THR A 341 -11.54 -27.55 30.82
C THR A 341 -12.53 -28.19 31.79
N SER A 342 -12.64 -27.67 33.00
CA SER A 342 -13.64 -28.11 33.98
C SER A 342 -15.03 -27.52 33.72
N ASP A 343 -15.12 -26.48 32.92
CA ASP A 343 -16.32 -25.68 32.66
C ASP A 343 -16.88 -24.97 33.92
N GLN A 344 -16.06 -24.86 34.97
CA GLN A 344 -16.41 -24.19 36.22
C GLN A 344 -15.65 -22.90 36.45
N VAL A 345 -14.33 -22.89 36.14
CA VAL A 345 -13.44 -21.78 36.45
C VAL A 345 -13.39 -20.80 35.29
N TRP A 346 -13.50 -19.50 35.60
CA TRP A 346 -13.24 -18.43 34.67
C TRP A 346 -11.74 -18.15 34.63
N VAL A 347 -11.19 -18.06 33.44
CA VAL A 347 -9.79 -17.73 33.18
C VAL A 347 -9.68 -16.55 32.22
N ASP A 348 -8.68 -15.72 32.43
CA ASP A 348 -8.36 -14.60 31.57
C ASP A 348 -6.84 -14.42 31.47
N PHE A 349 -6.37 -13.87 30.34
CA PHE A 349 -4.93 -13.76 30.12
C PHE A 349 -4.34 -12.44 30.66
N TYR A 350 -5.15 -11.44 30.98
CA TYR A 350 -4.66 -10.21 31.59
C TYR A 350 -4.20 -10.43 33.04
N SER A 351 -4.79 -11.39 33.74
CA SER A 351 -4.40 -11.74 35.09
C SER A 351 -3.06 -12.51 35.18
N LEU A 352 -2.52 -12.98 34.06
CA LEU A 352 -1.28 -13.74 34.02
C LEU A 352 -0.07 -12.84 34.29
N ASN A 353 0.65 -13.12 35.36
CA ASN A 353 1.90 -12.45 35.69
C ASN A 353 3.08 -13.13 34.99
N SER A 354 3.21 -12.91 33.68
CA SER A 354 4.25 -13.48 32.83
C SER A 354 4.98 -12.38 32.06
N ASP A 355 6.27 -12.61 31.78
CA ASP A 355 7.09 -11.70 30.96
C ASP A 355 6.58 -11.66 29.52
N TYR A 356 6.14 -12.81 29.04
CA TYR A 356 5.50 -12.95 27.73
C TYR A 356 4.27 -13.85 27.83
N THR A 357 3.25 -13.55 27.04
CA THR A 357 2.04 -14.37 26.92
C THR A 357 1.81 -14.74 25.47
N ILE A 358 1.65 -16.03 25.19
CA ILE A 358 1.29 -16.54 23.88
C ILE A 358 -0.22 -16.76 23.86
N LEU A 359 -0.96 -16.00 23.04
CA LEU A 359 -2.35 -16.30 22.72
C LEU A 359 -2.39 -17.27 21.54
N TYR A 360 -2.97 -18.42 21.73
CA TYR A 360 -3.00 -19.50 20.75
C TYR A 360 -4.43 -19.95 20.47
N PHE A 361 -4.94 -19.63 19.27
CA PHE A 361 -6.28 -20.03 18.84
C PHE A 361 -6.20 -21.28 17.97
N TRP A 362 -6.98 -22.30 18.30
CA TRP A 362 -6.88 -23.59 17.64
C TRP A 362 -8.22 -24.36 17.58
N ASP A 363 -8.27 -25.34 16.68
CA ASP A 363 -9.41 -26.23 16.49
C ASP A 363 -8.92 -27.69 16.57
N PRO A 364 -9.52 -28.55 17.40
CA PRO A 364 -9.11 -29.96 17.53
C PRO A 364 -9.26 -30.78 16.24
N GLU A 365 -10.08 -30.32 15.30
CA GLU A 365 -10.27 -30.97 14.00
C GLU A 365 -9.35 -30.42 12.90
N CYS A 366 -8.72 -29.28 13.11
CA CYS A 366 -7.79 -28.67 12.16
C CYS A 366 -6.51 -29.49 12.01
N GLY A 367 -6.18 -29.91 10.77
CA GLY A 367 -4.99 -30.72 10.48
C GLY A 367 -3.66 -30.05 10.86
N HIS A 368 -3.56 -28.72 10.71
CA HIS A 368 -2.39 -27.97 11.12
C HIS A 368 -2.28 -27.89 12.64
N CYS A 369 -3.39 -27.65 13.35
CA CYS A 369 -3.41 -27.62 14.79
C CYS A 369 -2.97 -28.98 15.39
N LYS A 370 -3.39 -30.09 14.78
CA LYS A 370 -2.97 -31.44 15.19
C LYS A 370 -1.45 -31.63 15.14
N LYS A 371 -0.74 -30.93 14.25
CA LYS A 371 0.72 -30.96 14.14
C LYS A 371 1.40 -29.93 15.05
N THR A 372 0.85 -28.72 15.12
CA THR A 372 1.44 -27.54 15.76
C THR A 372 1.28 -27.56 17.29
N THR A 373 0.10 -27.92 17.80
CA THR A 373 -0.19 -27.89 19.24
C THR A 373 0.72 -28.80 20.08
N PRO A 374 1.06 -30.04 19.67
CA PRO A 374 2.03 -30.85 20.41
C PRO A 374 3.45 -30.26 20.41
N LYS A 375 3.88 -29.62 19.32
CA LYS A 375 5.16 -28.91 19.27
C LYS A 375 5.19 -27.76 20.29
N LEU A 376 4.09 -26.98 20.34
CA LEU A 376 3.94 -25.88 21.29
C LEU A 376 3.96 -26.36 22.76
N GLU A 377 3.33 -27.49 23.06
CA GLU A 377 3.41 -28.11 24.39
C GLU A 377 4.83 -28.54 24.76
N THR A 378 5.57 -29.09 23.80
CA THR A 378 6.99 -29.45 24.00
C THR A 378 7.81 -28.22 24.36
N LEU A 379 7.69 -27.13 23.59
CA LEU A 379 8.36 -25.85 23.88
C LEU A 379 7.97 -25.30 25.25
N TYR A 380 6.69 -25.37 25.60
CA TYR A 380 6.20 -24.89 26.89
C TYR A 380 6.87 -25.61 28.05
N LYS A 381 6.91 -26.95 28.02
CA LYS A 381 7.53 -27.75 29.07
C LYS A 381 9.04 -27.59 29.16
N GLU A 382 9.71 -27.66 28.02
CA GLU A 382 11.16 -27.71 27.97
C GLU A 382 11.83 -26.34 28.15
N LYS A 383 11.15 -25.27 27.72
CA LYS A 383 11.75 -23.92 27.69
C LYS A 383 10.89 -22.86 28.36
N PHE A 384 9.63 -22.68 27.94
CA PHE A 384 8.88 -21.45 28.18
C PHE A 384 8.44 -21.31 29.63
N LYS A 385 7.92 -22.39 30.24
CA LYS A 385 7.42 -22.36 31.61
C LYS A 385 8.48 -21.91 32.61
N ALA A 386 9.71 -22.42 32.49
CA ALA A 386 10.83 -22.06 33.35
C ALA A 386 11.31 -20.60 33.14
N ARG A 387 10.90 -19.96 32.05
CA ARG A 387 11.31 -18.60 31.65
C ARG A 387 10.20 -17.56 31.82
N ASN A 388 9.20 -17.86 32.65
CA ASN A 388 8.05 -16.97 32.88
C ASN A 388 7.30 -16.59 31.60
N ILE A 389 7.12 -17.55 30.67
CA ILE A 389 6.32 -17.41 29.46
C ILE A 389 5.11 -18.30 29.61
N GLU A 390 3.92 -17.70 29.53
CA GLU A 390 2.64 -18.42 29.65
C GLU A 390 1.93 -18.56 28.30
N ILE A 391 1.21 -19.66 28.14
CA ILE A 391 0.38 -19.90 26.96
C ILE A 391 -1.08 -19.90 27.41
N PHE A 392 -1.86 -18.97 26.83
CA PHE A 392 -3.31 -18.93 26.95
C PHE A 392 -3.90 -19.42 25.64
N SER A 393 -4.34 -20.67 25.61
CA SER A 393 -4.92 -21.25 24.41
C SER A 393 -6.44 -21.16 24.42
N VAL A 394 -7.02 -20.82 23.27
CA VAL A 394 -8.46 -20.75 23.04
C VAL A 394 -8.84 -21.82 22.02
N GLY A 395 -9.51 -22.85 22.46
CA GLY A 395 -9.96 -23.95 21.62
C GLY A 395 -11.40 -23.81 21.17
N LYS A 396 -11.72 -24.35 20.00
CA LYS A 396 -13.09 -24.49 19.54
C LYS A 396 -13.78 -25.64 20.34
N ALA A 397 -14.86 -25.31 21.04
CA ALA A 397 -15.47 -26.23 22.01
C ALA A 397 -17.00 -26.08 22.15
N ILE A 398 -17.69 -25.70 21.08
CA ILE A 398 -19.17 -25.58 21.06
C ILE A 398 -19.77 -26.85 20.45
N GLY A 399 -20.86 -27.36 21.01
CA GLY A 399 -21.52 -28.55 20.54
C GLY A 399 -20.66 -29.81 20.66
N ASP A 400 -20.61 -30.61 19.59
CA ASP A 400 -19.80 -31.84 19.52
C ASP A 400 -18.29 -31.60 19.67
N ASP A 401 -17.84 -30.38 19.42
CA ASP A 401 -16.43 -30.03 19.51
C ASP A 401 -15.94 -29.95 20.96
N PHE A 402 -16.83 -29.78 21.96
CA PHE A 402 -16.43 -29.78 23.36
C PHE A 402 -15.80 -31.11 23.80
N GLY A 403 -16.41 -32.23 23.41
CA GLY A 403 -15.85 -33.55 23.67
C GLY A 403 -14.51 -33.79 22.97
N LYS A 404 -14.38 -33.35 21.71
CA LYS A 404 -13.16 -33.49 20.93
C LYS A 404 -12.02 -32.63 21.49
N TRP A 405 -12.31 -31.38 21.89
CA TRP A 405 -11.38 -30.47 22.53
C TRP A 405 -10.80 -31.05 23.83
N LYS A 406 -11.64 -31.53 24.74
CA LYS A 406 -11.20 -32.19 25.98
C LYS A 406 -10.40 -33.46 25.71
N LYS A 407 -10.80 -34.27 24.73
CA LYS A 407 -10.08 -35.47 24.31
C LYS A 407 -8.69 -35.14 23.84
N PHE A 408 -8.57 -34.15 22.93
CA PHE A 408 -7.28 -33.72 22.37
C PHE A 408 -6.33 -33.21 23.45
N ILE A 409 -6.79 -32.38 24.39
CA ILE A 409 -6.01 -31.87 25.53
C ILE A 409 -5.45 -33.04 26.36
N ARG A 410 -6.29 -34.00 26.67
CA ARG A 410 -5.89 -35.17 27.48
C ARG A 410 -4.89 -36.08 26.76
N GLU A 411 -5.15 -36.39 25.50
CA GLU A 411 -4.29 -37.28 24.70
C GLU A 411 -2.91 -36.68 24.44
N ASN A 412 -2.83 -35.37 24.22
CA ASN A 412 -1.56 -34.66 24.02
C ASN A 412 -0.94 -34.13 25.33
N LYS A 413 -1.59 -34.39 26.47
CA LYS A 413 -1.12 -33.98 27.80
C LYS A 413 -0.79 -32.49 27.87
N LEU A 414 -1.67 -31.63 27.31
CA LEU A 414 -1.44 -30.18 27.27
C LEU A 414 -1.54 -29.62 28.71
N THR A 415 -0.46 -28.93 29.14
CA THR A 415 -0.32 -28.41 30.51
C THR A 415 -0.45 -26.90 30.61
N PHE A 416 -0.42 -26.18 29.51
CA PHE A 416 -0.70 -24.74 29.47
C PHE A 416 -2.20 -24.46 29.67
N ILE A 417 -2.57 -23.20 29.84
CA ILE A 417 -3.96 -22.78 30.06
C ILE A 417 -4.79 -23.06 28.81
N ASN A 418 -5.83 -23.89 28.99
CA ASN A 418 -6.78 -24.22 27.95
C ASN A 418 -8.13 -23.61 28.28
N ALA A 419 -8.55 -22.63 27.48
CA ALA A 419 -9.79 -21.89 27.61
C ALA A 419 -10.70 -22.10 26.41
N ALA A 420 -12.00 -21.97 26.60
CA ALA A 420 -12.97 -22.04 25.52
C ALA A 420 -14.30 -21.36 25.88
N ILE A 421 -15.09 -21.02 24.84
CA ILE A 421 -16.55 -20.96 25.00
C ILE A 421 -17.03 -22.41 25.00
N THR A 422 -17.36 -22.92 26.20
CA THR A 422 -17.87 -24.28 26.35
C THR A 422 -19.28 -24.35 25.79
N ASP A 423 -19.75 -25.54 25.48
CA ASP A 423 -21.12 -25.75 25.00
C ASP A 423 -22.18 -25.20 25.99
N ARG A 424 -21.99 -25.42 27.30
CA ARG A 424 -22.86 -24.88 28.33
C ARG A 424 -22.81 -23.34 28.36
N LEU A 425 -21.61 -22.75 28.38
CA LEU A 425 -21.48 -21.29 28.38
C LEU A 425 -22.16 -20.66 27.14
N TYR A 426 -22.00 -21.29 25.99
CA TYR A 426 -22.63 -20.84 24.75
C TYR A 426 -24.15 -20.83 24.84
N THR A 427 -24.73 -21.95 25.33
CA THR A 427 -26.18 -22.11 25.48
C THR A 427 -26.73 -21.13 26.50
N ASP A 428 -26.14 -21.10 27.71
CA ASP A 428 -26.59 -20.24 28.82
C ASP A 428 -26.50 -18.74 28.43
N ALA A 429 -25.39 -18.32 27.78
CA ALA A 429 -25.21 -16.93 27.36
C ALA A 429 -26.16 -16.52 26.23
N LYS A 430 -26.57 -17.47 25.39
CA LYS A 430 -27.57 -17.22 24.33
C LYS A 430 -29.00 -17.09 24.91
N GLU A 431 -29.32 -17.88 25.89
CA GLU A 431 -30.64 -17.87 26.54
C GLU A 431 -30.83 -16.70 27.50
N THR A 432 -29.79 -16.34 28.25
CA THR A 432 -29.83 -15.30 29.30
C THR A 432 -28.60 -14.37 29.23
N PRO A 433 -28.43 -13.62 28.12
CA PRO A 433 -27.22 -12.82 27.90
C PRO A 433 -26.96 -11.79 29.02
N GLU A 434 -28.01 -11.23 29.61
CA GLU A 434 -27.92 -10.27 30.70
C GLU A 434 -27.25 -10.80 31.97
N LYS A 435 -27.14 -12.11 32.14
CA LYS A 435 -26.38 -12.70 33.24
C LYS A 435 -24.89 -12.79 33.01
N PHE A 436 -24.46 -12.76 31.74
CA PHE A 436 -23.09 -13.03 31.33
C PHE A 436 -22.35 -11.80 30.87
N VAL A 437 -23.01 -10.90 30.11
CA VAL A 437 -22.40 -9.70 29.53
C VAL A 437 -23.13 -8.44 29.96
N PRO A 438 -22.43 -7.30 30.09
CA PRO A 438 -23.10 -6.01 30.29
C PRO A 438 -23.83 -5.62 28.99
N LEU A 439 -25.13 -5.29 29.14
CA LEU A 439 -25.98 -4.90 28.01
C LEU A 439 -25.91 -3.38 27.70
N TYR A 440 -25.45 -2.58 28.68
CA TYR A 440 -25.29 -1.13 28.52
C TYR A 440 -24.06 -0.61 29.29
N PRO A 441 -23.48 0.53 28.89
CA PRO A 441 -22.34 1.12 29.58
C PRO A 441 -22.65 1.45 31.06
N GLY A 442 -21.73 1.07 31.95
CA GLY A 442 -21.87 1.30 33.40
C GLY A 442 -22.63 0.21 34.16
N GLU A 443 -23.06 -0.84 33.49
CA GLU A 443 -23.60 -2.03 34.18
C GLU A 443 -22.51 -2.72 35.02
N PRO A 444 -22.86 -3.29 36.20
CA PRO A 444 -21.91 -4.01 37.06
C PRO A 444 -21.16 -5.12 36.35
N ASN A 445 -19.96 -5.43 36.84
CA ASN A 445 -19.11 -6.49 36.26
C ASN A 445 -19.87 -7.79 36.08
N LYS A 446 -19.87 -8.28 34.88
CA LYS A 446 -20.40 -9.59 34.50
C LYS A 446 -19.27 -10.61 34.36
N PRO A 447 -19.58 -11.92 34.35
CA PRO A 447 -18.56 -12.96 34.28
C PRO A 447 -17.70 -12.94 33.01
N THR A 448 -18.24 -12.42 31.91
CA THR A 448 -17.53 -12.32 30.61
C THR A 448 -17.90 -11.03 29.86
N THR A 449 -17.44 -10.89 28.62
CA THR A 449 -17.72 -9.76 27.74
C THR A 449 -18.23 -10.24 26.39
N LEU A 450 -18.89 -9.33 25.65
CA LEU A 450 -19.36 -9.65 24.29
C LEU A 450 -18.17 -9.98 23.36
N GLU A 451 -17.05 -9.28 23.52
CA GLU A 451 -15.82 -9.53 22.79
C GLU A 451 -15.27 -10.94 23.06
N SER A 452 -15.38 -11.44 24.30
CA SER A 452 -14.99 -12.80 24.67
C SER A 452 -15.89 -13.85 24.05
N LEU A 453 -17.22 -13.63 24.10
CA LEU A 453 -18.20 -14.55 23.50
C LEU A 453 -18.16 -14.54 21.97
N ASN A 454 -17.69 -13.46 21.36
CA ASN A 454 -17.50 -13.33 19.91
C ASN A 454 -16.02 -13.29 19.53
N TYR A 455 -15.17 -14.06 20.25
CA TYR A 455 -13.72 -13.97 20.08
C TYR A 455 -13.26 -14.22 18.63
N GLN A 456 -13.98 -15.02 17.87
CA GLN A 456 -13.64 -15.28 16.46
C GLN A 456 -13.63 -13.99 15.63
N ASN A 457 -14.66 -13.17 15.78
CA ASN A 457 -14.74 -11.87 15.12
C ASN A 457 -13.81 -10.84 15.79
N THR A 458 -13.75 -10.83 17.13
CA THR A 458 -12.90 -9.90 17.91
C THR A 458 -11.41 -10.05 17.56
N TYR A 459 -10.95 -11.28 17.35
CA TYR A 459 -9.57 -11.63 17.03
C TYR A 459 -9.33 -11.97 15.55
N ASP A 460 -10.34 -11.73 14.72
CA ASP A 460 -10.24 -11.95 13.26
C ASP A 460 -9.78 -13.40 12.93
N ILE A 461 -10.44 -14.41 13.56
CA ILE A 461 -10.07 -15.82 13.44
C ILE A 461 -10.85 -16.49 12.31
N PHE A 462 -10.36 -16.34 11.08
CA PHE A 462 -10.91 -17.04 9.91
C PHE A 462 -10.29 -18.42 9.69
N SER A 463 -9.08 -18.64 10.23
CA SER A 463 -8.36 -19.89 10.11
C SER A 463 -7.54 -20.18 11.37
N THR A 464 -7.29 -21.47 11.63
CA THR A 464 -6.48 -21.95 12.76
C THR A 464 -5.27 -22.74 12.27
N PRO A 465 -4.18 -22.80 13.05
CA PRO A 465 -3.93 -22.05 14.26
C PRO A 465 -3.67 -20.57 13.99
N LYS A 466 -3.98 -19.67 14.96
CA LYS A 466 -3.57 -18.27 14.95
C LYS A 466 -2.82 -17.94 16.23
N VAL A 467 -1.70 -17.23 16.12
CA VAL A 467 -0.77 -16.98 17.22
C VAL A 467 -0.55 -15.47 17.36
N PHE A 468 -0.63 -14.99 18.61
CA PHE A 468 -0.17 -13.65 18.99
C PHE A 468 0.83 -13.80 20.15
N LEU A 469 1.95 -13.11 20.08
CA LEU A 469 2.89 -12.99 21.17
C LEU A 469 2.73 -11.61 21.83
N LEU A 470 2.53 -11.61 23.13
CA LEU A 470 2.32 -10.41 23.95
C LEU A 470 3.50 -10.21 24.90
N ASP A 471 3.87 -8.95 25.14
CA ASP A 471 4.80 -8.57 26.19
C ASP A 471 4.15 -8.60 27.60
N LYS A 472 4.90 -8.21 28.64
CA LYS A 472 4.42 -8.13 30.02
C LYS A 472 3.22 -7.18 30.21
N ASP A 473 3.14 -6.12 29.39
CA ASP A 473 2.05 -5.15 29.40
C ASP A 473 0.84 -5.63 28.58
N LYS A 474 0.90 -6.84 28.05
CA LYS A 474 -0.10 -7.46 27.16
C LYS A 474 -0.24 -6.75 25.83
N LYS A 475 0.82 -6.08 25.34
CA LYS A 475 0.87 -5.52 23.99
C LYS A 475 1.38 -6.57 23.01
N ILE A 476 0.79 -6.60 21.82
CA ILE A 476 1.20 -7.53 20.75
C ILE A 476 2.58 -7.11 20.24
N ILE A 477 3.55 -8.02 20.30
CA ILE A 477 4.91 -7.83 19.77
C ILE A 477 5.19 -8.70 18.54
N ALA A 478 4.41 -9.76 18.33
CA ALA A 478 4.41 -10.53 17.10
C ALA A 478 3.04 -11.20 16.87
N LYS A 479 2.74 -11.52 15.62
CA LYS A 479 1.53 -12.25 15.23
C LYS A 479 1.79 -13.08 13.98
N SER A 480 0.93 -14.09 13.73
CA SER A 480 0.98 -14.96 12.54
C SER A 480 2.37 -15.57 12.30
N ILE A 481 3.03 -16.01 13.38
CA ILE A 481 4.35 -16.63 13.37
C ILE A 481 4.26 -18.13 13.63
N SER A 482 5.15 -18.90 13.02
CA SER A 482 5.28 -20.34 13.24
C SER A 482 5.87 -20.66 14.61
N ILE A 483 5.82 -21.94 15.00
CA ILE A 483 6.37 -22.39 16.28
C ILE A 483 7.90 -22.22 16.32
N SER A 484 8.60 -22.45 15.20
CA SER A 484 10.05 -22.24 15.12
C SER A 484 10.41 -20.75 15.21
N GLN A 485 9.66 -19.88 14.55
CA GLN A 485 9.84 -18.42 14.64
C GLN A 485 9.53 -17.90 16.05
N LEU A 486 8.51 -18.46 16.71
CA LEU A 486 8.16 -18.13 18.10
C LEU A 486 9.29 -18.50 19.06
N GLU A 487 9.88 -19.71 18.92
CA GLU A 487 11.06 -20.13 19.68
C GLU A 487 12.24 -19.19 19.48
N GLU A 488 12.57 -18.91 18.22
CA GLU A 488 13.70 -18.03 17.87
C GLU A 488 13.52 -16.63 18.45
N MET A 489 12.33 -16.06 18.30
CA MET A 489 12.03 -14.71 18.77
C MET A 489 12.12 -14.61 20.29
N LEU A 490 11.53 -15.56 21.03
CA LEU A 490 11.57 -15.59 22.48
C LEU A 490 12.99 -15.86 23.02
N ASP A 491 13.78 -16.71 22.37
CA ASP A 491 15.17 -16.93 22.72
C ASP A 491 15.97 -15.61 22.57
N ARG A 492 15.75 -14.86 21.46
CA ARG A 492 16.39 -13.56 21.23
C ARG A 492 15.97 -12.51 22.27
N LEU A 493 14.68 -12.40 22.55
CA LEU A 493 14.17 -11.41 23.51
C LEU A 493 14.68 -11.62 24.93
N GLN A 494 15.07 -12.84 25.29
CA GLN A 494 15.57 -13.20 26.62
C GLN A 494 17.08 -13.49 26.66
N GLY A 495 17.81 -13.30 25.55
CA GLY A 495 19.28 -13.50 25.50
C GLY A 495 19.71 -14.97 25.51
N PHE A 496 18.92 -15.84 24.89
CA PHE A 496 19.17 -17.28 24.80
C PHE A 496 19.42 -17.77 23.36
N GLU A 497 19.88 -16.90 22.47
CA GLU A 497 20.08 -17.20 21.04
C GLU A 497 21.03 -18.38 20.81
N ASP A 498 22.01 -18.56 21.69
CA ASP A 498 23.04 -19.63 21.59
C ASP A 498 22.52 -20.99 22.01
N LEU A 499 21.33 -21.10 22.59
CA LEU A 499 20.77 -22.37 22.97
C LEU A 499 20.26 -23.16 21.76
N PRO A 500 20.39 -24.50 21.78
CA PRO A 500 19.84 -25.35 20.73
C PRO A 500 18.35 -25.14 20.54
N LYS A 501 17.92 -25.02 19.27
CA LYS A 501 16.50 -24.98 18.92
C LYS A 501 15.91 -26.38 19.00
N LEU A 502 14.69 -26.48 19.56
CA LEU A 502 13.95 -27.75 19.61
C LEU A 502 13.30 -28.06 18.24
N PHE A 503 12.92 -27.00 17.52
CA PHE A 503 12.33 -27.13 16.20
C PHE A 503 13.12 -26.32 15.17
N PRO A 504 13.61 -26.97 14.09
CA PRO A 504 14.26 -26.24 13.00
C PRO A 504 13.24 -25.39 12.24
N PRO A 505 13.68 -24.34 11.50
CA PRO A 505 12.81 -23.59 10.62
C PRO A 505 12.01 -24.49 9.67
N ASP A 506 10.71 -24.24 9.56
CA ASP A 506 9.82 -24.99 8.68
C ASP A 506 9.23 -24.01 7.64
N PRO A 507 9.82 -23.91 6.43
CA PRO A 507 9.39 -22.96 5.42
C PRO A 507 7.94 -23.16 4.97
N GLU A 508 7.39 -24.37 5.07
CA GLU A 508 5.98 -24.64 4.72
C GLU A 508 5.05 -24.09 5.81
N GLU A 509 5.39 -24.30 7.09
CA GLU A 509 4.65 -23.75 8.22
C GLU A 509 4.70 -22.22 8.21
N ASP A 510 5.90 -21.64 7.97
CA ASP A 510 6.11 -20.19 7.87
C ASP A 510 5.25 -19.57 6.76
N ALA A 511 5.28 -20.14 5.56
CA ALA A 511 4.50 -19.67 4.42
C ALA A 511 2.98 -19.80 4.64
N GLN A 512 2.54 -20.82 5.36
CA GLN A 512 1.13 -21.02 5.69
C GLN A 512 0.63 -20.00 6.73
N MET A 513 1.45 -19.68 7.73
CA MET A 513 1.10 -18.68 8.74
C MET A 513 0.98 -17.27 8.12
N GLN A 514 1.87 -16.92 7.19
CA GLN A 514 1.82 -15.64 6.45
C GLN A 514 0.63 -15.52 5.49
N LYS A 515 0.12 -16.62 4.94
CA LYS A 515 -1.06 -16.61 4.06
C LYS A 515 -2.38 -16.38 4.80
N LYS A 516 -2.36 -16.43 6.12
CA LYS A 516 -3.53 -16.33 7.00
C LYS A 516 -3.78 -14.90 7.50
N GLU A 517 -2.94 -13.94 7.11
CA GLU A 517 -3.16 -12.49 7.21
C GLU A 517 -3.86 -11.97 5.95
#